data_f09b4c764168bc7e894d4e9240874d20
#
_entry.id   f09b4c764168bc7e894d4e9240874d20
#
_cell.length_a   1.000
_cell.length_b   1.000
_cell.length_c   1.000
_cell.angle_alpha   90.00
_cell.angle_beta   90.00
_cell.angle_gamma   90.00
#
_symmetry.space_group_name_H-M   'P 1'
#
loop_
_entity.id
_entity.type
_entity.pdbx_description
1 polymer ?
#
loop_
_entity_poly.entity_id
_entity_poly.type
_entity_poly.pdbx_seq_one_letter_code
_entity_poly.pdbx_strand_id
1 'polypeptide(L)'
;LKALHELGHACAVKSGEGEVHEMGIMLLVLAPIPYVDATAAGAFRSKWSRALVGAAGILVELFVAGIAMFVWVLVEPGLLRAIAFNVLLVAGASTLLFNGNPLLRYDGYYVLSDLIEIPNLGNRSNQYWQWLAKRYLFGLKSIERPPASVGERRWFVFYGAASFIYRTLVMIAITLFIAGEFFVVGVVLALWAAITMFALPIGKGLAYVLSSPELQRVRTRARLLTFGALALFLLFVLAVPMPLRTHAEGVVWVPENAEVRAAADGFVE
;
A
#
# COMPACT_ATOMS: atom_id res chain seq x y z
N LEU A 1 -19.78 -2.98 6.44
CA LEU A 1 -19.29 -2.29 5.24
C LEU A 1 -18.79 -3.27 4.19
N LYS A 2 -17.83 -4.16 4.49
CA LYS A 2 -17.25 -5.08 3.48
C LYS A 2 -18.28 -5.98 2.81
N ALA A 3 -19.31 -6.45 3.51
CA ALA A 3 -20.37 -7.21 2.87
C ALA A 3 -21.16 -6.39 1.83
N LEU A 4 -21.41 -5.10 2.10
CA LEU A 4 -22.07 -4.21 1.13
C LEU A 4 -21.16 -3.93 -0.08
N HIS A 5 -19.86 -3.81 0.14
CA HIS A 5 -18.85 -3.68 -0.90
C HIS A 5 -18.90 -4.88 -1.87
N GLU A 6 -18.85 -6.11 -1.33
CA GLU A 6 -18.93 -7.33 -2.14
C GLU A 6 -20.27 -7.47 -2.88
N LEU A 7 -21.37 -7.06 -2.23
CA LEU A 7 -22.69 -7.00 -2.91
C LEU A 7 -22.68 -6.01 -4.08
N GLY A 8 -21.94 -4.90 -3.96
CA GLY A 8 -21.74 -3.94 -5.05
C GLY A 8 -21.14 -4.62 -6.29
N HIS A 9 -20.06 -5.40 -6.11
CA HIS A 9 -19.47 -6.17 -7.21
C HIS A 9 -20.45 -7.17 -7.79
N ALA A 10 -21.16 -7.94 -6.95
CA ALA A 10 -22.17 -8.92 -7.41
C ALA A 10 -23.28 -8.26 -8.25
N CYS A 11 -23.82 -7.13 -7.77
CA CYS A 11 -24.86 -6.39 -8.50
C CYS A 11 -24.33 -5.85 -9.83
N ALA A 12 -23.11 -5.32 -9.87
CA ALA A 12 -22.50 -4.82 -11.10
C ALA A 12 -22.26 -5.95 -12.13
N VAL A 13 -21.80 -7.14 -11.69
CA VAL A 13 -21.67 -8.30 -12.56
C VAL A 13 -23.03 -8.70 -13.13
N LYS A 14 -24.06 -8.79 -12.28
CA LYS A 14 -25.43 -9.16 -12.71
C LYS A 14 -26.05 -8.13 -13.65
N SER A 15 -25.83 -6.84 -13.42
CA SER A 15 -26.33 -5.79 -14.33
C SER A 15 -25.68 -5.83 -15.72
N GLY A 16 -24.49 -6.40 -15.84
CA GLY A 16 -23.80 -6.67 -17.09
C GLY A 16 -24.10 -8.04 -17.69
N GLU A 17 -25.17 -8.73 -17.24
CA GLU A 17 -25.55 -10.08 -17.67
C GLU A 17 -24.51 -11.16 -17.37
N GLY A 18 -23.57 -10.88 -16.45
CA GLY A 18 -22.61 -11.87 -15.96
C GLY A 18 -23.20 -12.81 -14.91
N GLU A 19 -22.54 -13.93 -14.69
CA GLU A 19 -22.91 -14.87 -13.64
C GLU A 19 -21.99 -14.71 -12.42
N VAL A 20 -22.57 -14.67 -11.24
CA VAL A 20 -21.86 -14.75 -9.96
C VAL A 20 -21.95 -16.20 -9.50
N HIS A 21 -20.83 -16.93 -9.57
CA HIS A 21 -20.81 -18.36 -9.27
C HIS A 21 -20.68 -18.61 -7.77
N GLU A 22 -19.91 -17.78 -7.08
CA GLU A 22 -19.66 -17.96 -5.65
C GLU A 22 -19.72 -16.63 -4.91
N MET A 23 -20.35 -16.65 -3.75
CA MET A 23 -20.29 -15.58 -2.77
C MET A 23 -20.40 -16.19 -1.37
N GLY A 24 -19.68 -15.62 -0.41
CA GLY A 24 -19.67 -16.19 0.93
C GLY A 24 -18.78 -15.44 1.90
N ILE A 25 -18.42 -16.14 2.97
CA ILE A 25 -17.50 -15.64 3.99
C ILE A 25 -16.33 -16.62 4.06
N MET A 26 -15.12 -16.11 3.85
CA MET A 26 -13.88 -16.87 4.07
C MET A 26 -13.22 -16.47 5.38
N LEU A 27 -12.53 -17.40 6.01
CA LEU A 27 -11.69 -17.13 7.18
C LEU A 27 -10.26 -16.83 6.72
N LEU A 28 -9.85 -15.57 6.82
CA LEU A 28 -8.47 -15.17 6.57
C LEU A 28 -7.81 -14.79 7.89
N VAL A 29 -6.80 -15.57 8.31
CA VAL A 29 -6.11 -15.36 9.60
C VAL A 29 -7.12 -15.21 10.76
N LEU A 30 -8.12 -16.09 10.84
CA LEU A 30 -9.22 -16.11 11.83
C LEU A 30 -10.21 -14.93 11.72
N ALA A 31 -10.03 -14.00 10.79
CA ALA A 31 -10.98 -12.93 10.52
C ALA A 31 -11.99 -13.38 9.44
N PRO A 32 -13.31 -13.28 9.69
CA PRO A 32 -14.33 -13.55 8.68
C PRO A 32 -14.38 -12.41 7.68
N ILE A 33 -14.05 -12.70 6.42
CA ILE A 33 -14.04 -11.73 5.32
C ILE A 33 -15.07 -12.17 4.29
N PRO A 34 -16.05 -11.32 3.95
CA PRO A 34 -16.95 -11.57 2.84
C PRO A 34 -16.18 -11.53 1.52
N TYR A 35 -16.59 -12.33 0.55
CA TYR A 35 -16.05 -12.35 -0.80
C TYR A 35 -17.12 -12.64 -1.84
N VAL A 36 -16.85 -12.18 -3.05
CA VAL A 36 -17.66 -12.47 -4.25
C VAL A 36 -16.72 -12.83 -5.41
N ASP A 37 -17.08 -13.87 -6.15
CA ASP A 37 -16.41 -14.17 -7.41
C ASP A 37 -16.96 -13.29 -8.54
N ALA A 38 -16.22 -12.26 -8.89
CA ALA A 38 -16.51 -11.33 -9.97
C ALA A 38 -15.73 -11.64 -11.26
N THR A 39 -15.13 -12.82 -11.38
CA THR A 39 -14.27 -13.19 -12.54
C THR A 39 -14.99 -13.15 -13.86
N ALA A 40 -16.31 -13.38 -13.88
CA ALA A 40 -17.15 -13.27 -15.06
C ALA A 40 -17.09 -11.89 -15.74
N ALA A 41 -16.77 -10.83 -14.99
CA ALA A 41 -16.58 -9.49 -15.55
C ALA A 41 -15.46 -9.43 -16.59
N GLY A 42 -14.45 -10.31 -16.50
CA GLY A 42 -13.37 -10.42 -17.47
C GLY A 42 -13.83 -10.75 -18.90
N ALA A 43 -15.00 -11.35 -19.04
CA ALA A 43 -15.61 -11.67 -20.34
C ALA A 43 -16.36 -10.48 -20.99
N PHE A 44 -16.58 -9.38 -20.27
CA PHE A 44 -17.29 -8.24 -20.80
C PHE A 44 -16.47 -7.56 -21.90
N ARG A 45 -17.12 -7.31 -23.06
CA ARG A 45 -16.46 -6.65 -24.20
C ARG A 45 -16.02 -5.24 -23.92
N SER A 46 -16.85 -4.49 -23.18
CA SER A 46 -16.57 -3.08 -22.86
C SER A 46 -15.61 -2.97 -21.69
N LYS A 47 -14.51 -2.25 -21.87
CA LYS A 47 -13.60 -1.92 -20.78
C LYS A 47 -14.28 -1.09 -19.68
N TRP A 48 -15.25 -0.26 -20.04
CA TRP A 48 -16.02 0.53 -19.09
C TRP A 48 -16.91 -0.35 -18.20
N SER A 49 -17.49 -1.41 -18.77
CA SER A 49 -18.27 -2.37 -17.98
C SER A 49 -17.37 -3.14 -17.01
N ARG A 50 -16.18 -3.58 -17.45
CA ARG A 50 -15.19 -4.21 -16.55
C ARG A 50 -14.75 -3.27 -15.44
N ALA A 51 -14.38 -2.04 -15.80
CA ALA A 51 -13.97 -1.02 -14.85
C ALA A 51 -15.09 -0.66 -13.86
N LEU A 52 -16.35 -0.62 -14.30
CA LEU A 52 -17.50 -0.40 -13.43
C LEU A 52 -17.67 -1.53 -12.40
N VAL A 53 -17.53 -2.79 -12.83
CA VAL A 53 -17.55 -3.91 -11.87
C VAL A 53 -16.42 -3.75 -10.86
N GLY A 54 -15.18 -3.46 -11.29
CA GLY A 54 -14.06 -3.21 -10.40
C GLY A 54 -14.27 -2.02 -9.45
N ALA A 55 -14.99 -0.98 -9.91
CA ALA A 55 -15.28 0.22 -9.10
C ALA A 55 -16.50 0.07 -8.19
N ALA A 56 -17.35 -0.94 -8.40
CA ALA A 56 -18.66 -1.04 -7.74
C ALA A 56 -18.55 -1.09 -6.21
N GLY A 57 -17.62 -1.86 -5.67
CA GLY A 57 -17.37 -1.89 -4.22
C GLY A 57 -16.97 -0.53 -3.67
N ILE A 58 -16.07 0.18 -4.38
CA ILE A 58 -15.62 1.54 -4.03
C ILE A 58 -16.81 2.51 -4.03
N LEU A 59 -17.65 2.45 -5.06
CA LEU A 59 -18.83 3.32 -5.20
C LEU A 59 -19.84 3.10 -4.06
N VAL A 60 -20.08 1.85 -3.69
CA VAL A 60 -20.95 1.50 -2.56
C VAL A 60 -20.37 2.04 -1.24
N GLU A 61 -19.07 1.84 -0.99
CA GLU A 61 -18.43 2.35 0.23
C GLU A 61 -18.50 3.90 0.28
N LEU A 62 -18.24 4.58 -0.83
CA LEU A 62 -18.35 6.05 -0.90
C LEU A 62 -19.78 6.54 -0.73
N PHE A 63 -20.76 5.82 -1.25
CA PHE A 63 -22.17 6.13 -1.06
C PHE A 63 -22.56 6.03 0.41
N VAL A 64 -22.15 4.95 1.09
CA VAL A 64 -22.38 4.77 2.54
C VAL A 64 -21.65 5.84 3.35
N ALA A 65 -20.41 6.19 2.96
CA ALA A 65 -19.67 7.29 3.59
C ALA A 65 -20.41 8.64 3.43
N GLY A 66 -21.00 8.89 2.26
CA GLY A 66 -21.84 10.08 2.02
C GLY A 66 -23.06 10.14 2.94
N ILE A 67 -23.81 9.04 3.06
CA ILE A 67 -24.93 8.95 4.01
C ILE A 67 -24.44 9.19 5.45
N ALA A 68 -23.35 8.52 5.85
CA ALA A 68 -22.79 8.69 7.19
C ALA A 68 -22.35 10.13 7.47
N MET A 69 -21.83 10.84 6.47
CA MET A 69 -21.49 12.26 6.59
C MET A 69 -22.72 13.13 6.87
N PHE A 70 -23.83 12.92 6.16
CA PHE A 70 -25.07 13.64 6.43
C PHE A 70 -25.60 13.36 7.83
N VAL A 71 -25.61 12.09 8.25
CA VAL A 71 -26.01 11.72 9.61
C VAL A 71 -25.12 12.40 10.65
N TRP A 72 -23.81 12.38 10.44
CA TRP A 72 -22.84 13.01 11.36
C TRP A 72 -23.03 14.51 11.51
N VAL A 73 -23.39 15.21 10.42
CA VAL A 73 -23.64 16.68 10.44
C VAL A 73 -24.97 17.04 11.09
N LEU A 74 -26.02 16.24 10.85
CA LEU A 74 -27.39 16.56 11.23
C LEU A 74 -27.78 16.11 12.66
N VAL A 75 -27.02 15.15 13.21
CA VAL A 75 -27.36 14.55 14.53
C VAL A 75 -26.55 15.19 15.65
N GLU A 76 -27.20 15.39 16.79
CA GLU A 76 -26.57 15.92 18.00
C GLU A 76 -25.44 15.02 18.51
N PRO A 77 -24.49 15.58 19.30
CA PRO A 77 -23.42 14.79 19.93
C PRO A 77 -23.97 13.62 20.76
N GLY A 78 -23.58 12.39 20.38
CA GLY A 78 -24.04 11.16 21.02
C GLY A 78 -23.55 9.92 20.28
N LEU A 79 -24.04 8.75 20.69
CA LEU A 79 -23.61 7.47 20.14
C LEU A 79 -23.81 7.37 18.63
N LEU A 80 -24.95 7.83 18.12
CA LEU A 80 -25.25 7.77 16.67
C LEU A 80 -24.27 8.62 15.85
N ARG A 81 -23.93 9.82 16.34
CA ARG A 81 -22.93 10.69 15.70
C ARG A 81 -21.54 10.05 15.71
N ALA A 82 -21.15 9.39 16.80
CA ALA A 82 -19.87 8.68 16.89
C ALA A 82 -19.82 7.49 15.93
N ILE A 83 -20.90 6.71 15.82
CA ILE A 83 -21.01 5.61 14.84
C ILE A 83 -20.90 6.16 13.40
N ALA A 84 -21.64 7.21 13.07
CA ALA A 84 -21.60 7.82 11.76
C ALA A 84 -20.19 8.32 11.40
N PHE A 85 -19.48 8.94 12.35
CA PHE A 85 -18.09 9.35 12.16
C PHE A 85 -17.15 8.18 11.87
N ASN A 86 -17.25 7.08 12.63
CA ASN A 86 -16.46 5.89 12.39
C ASN A 86 -16.77 5.24 11.03
N VAL A 87 -18.04 5.19 10.62
CA VAL A 87 -18.44 4.70 9.29
C VAL A 87 -17.84 5.59 8.21
N LEU A 88 -17.91 6.92 8.36
CA LEU A 88 -17.33 7.87 7.42
C LEU A 88 -15.81 7.68 7.27
N LEU A 89 -15.10 7.52 8.39
CA LEU A 89 -13.65 7.28 8.36
C LEU A 89 -13.32 5.96 7.68
N VAL A 90 -13.97 4.87 8.05
CA VAL A 90 -13.65 3.56 7.50
C VAL A 90 -14.07 3.45 6.04
N ALA A 91 -15.27 3.90 5.68
CA ALA A 91 -15.77 3.83 4.31
C ALA A 91 -15.14 4.87 3.39
N GLY A 92 -14.82 6.07 3.90
CA GLY A 92 -14.23 7.15 3.12
C GLY A 92 -12.71 7.03 3.00
N ALA A 93 -12.00 7.21 4.12
CA ALA A 93 -10.55 7.28 4.12
C ALA A 93 -9.91 5.95 3.71
N SER A 94 -10.37 4.81 4.27
CA SER A 94 -9.83 3.49 3.93
C SER A 94 -10.05 3.16 2.45
N THR A 95 -11.22 3.48 1.90
CA THR A 95 -11.54 3.23 0.50
C THR A 95 -10.67 4.07 -0.42
N LEU A 96 -10.51 5.36 -0.16
CA LEU A 96 -9.68 6.23 -1.00
C LEU A 96 -8.20 5.90 -0.92
N LEU A 97 -7.68 5.59 0.27
CA LEU A 97 -6.25 5.32 0.47
C LEU A 97 -5.84 3.92 0.02
N PHE A 98 -6.72 2.92 0.17
CA PHE A 98 -6.38 1.52 -0.10
C PHE A 98 -7.15 0.96 -1.29
N ASN A 99 -8.48 0.79 -1.19
CA ASN A 99 -9.24 0.11 -2.23
C ASN A 99 -9.27 0.85 -3.56
N GLY A 100 -9.45 2.16 -3.54
CA GLY A 100 -9.50 3.01 -4.74
C GLY A 100 -8.12 3.37 -5.29
N ASN A 101 -7.04 3.06 -4.56
CA ASN A 101 -5.69 3.41 -5.02
C ASN A 101 -5.16 2.38 -6.03
N PRO A 102 -4.88 2.80 -7.29
CA PRO A 102 -4.44 1.89 -8.34
C PRO A 102 -3.01 1.34 -8.11
N LEU A 103 -2.23 1.90 -7.18
CA LEU A 103 -0.87 1.46 -6.89
C LEU A 103 -0.80 0.27 -5.94
N LEU A 104 -1.90 -0.01 -5.23
CA LEU A 104 -2.12 -1.23 -4.46
C LEU A 104 -2.95 -2.22 -5.29
N ARG A 105 -2.76 -3.53 -5.08
CA ARG A 105 -3.50 -4.56 -5.81
C ARG A 105 -4.85 -4.83 -5.16
N TYR A 106 -5.68 -3.79 -5.09
CA TYR A 106 -7.09 -3.83 -4.70
C TYR A 106 -7.94 -3.39 -5.91
N ASP A 107 -9.19 -3.04 -5.69
CA ASP A 107 -10.14 -2.73 -6.76
C ASP A 107 -9.66 -1.64 -7.71
N GLY A 108 -9.06 -0.55 -7.17
CA GLY A 108 -8.51 0.53 -7.98
C GLY A 108 -7.43 0.09 -8.98
N TYR A 109 -6.67 -0.95 -8.64
CA TYR A 109 -5.71 -1.57 -9.57
C TYR A 109 -6.41 -2.24 -10.75
N TYR A 110 -7.46 -2.99 -10.49
CA TYR A 110 -8.22 -3.67 -11.54
C TYR A 110 -8.93 -2.64 -12.43
N VAL A 111 -9.54 -1.61 -11.83
CA VAL A 111 -10.12 -0.49 -12.57
C VAL A 111 -9.09 0.16 -13.51
N LEU A 112 -7.90 0.49 -13.00
CA LEU A 112 -6.83 1.04 -13.84
C LEU A 112 -6.42 0.08 -14.95
N SER A 113 -6.18 -1.19 -14.62
CA SER A 113 -5.75 -2.24 -15.55
C SER A 113 -6.73 -2.42 -16.70
N ASP A 114 -8.05 -2.38 -16.40
CA ASP A 114 -9.12 -2.49 -17.41
C ASP A 114 -9.24 -1.25 -18.27
N LEU A 115 -9.16 -0.04 -17.68
CA LEU A 115 -9.25 1.22 -18.42
C LEU A 115 -8.13 1.40 -19.43
N ILE A 116 -6.89 1.02 -19.05
CA ILE A 116 -5.73 1.10 -19.95
C ILE A 116 -5.57 -0.16 -20.82
N GLU A 117 -6.41 -1.16 -20.62
CA GLU A 117 -6.42 -2.45 -21.35
C GLU A 117 -5.07 -3.20 -21.26
N ILE A 118 -4.42 -3.14 -20.10
CA ILE A 118 -3.18 -3.86 -19.83
C ILE A 118 -3.43 -4.90 -18.72
N PRO A 119 -3.76 -6.13 -19.07
CA PRO A 119 -4.01 -7.18 -18.07
C PRO A 119 -2.72 -7.52 -17.32
N ASN A 120 -2.86 -7.84 -16.03
CA ASN A 120 -1.74 -8.18 -15.15
C ASN A 120 -0.63 -7.12 -15.10
N LEU A 121 -1.01 -5.83 -15.17
CA LEU A 121 -0.11 -4.67 -15.20
C LEU A 121 1.04 -4.78 -14.21
N GLY A 122 0.76 -5.14 -12.95
CA GLY A 122 1.78 -5.23 -11.90
C GLY A 122 2.82 -6.34 -12.14
N ASN A 123 2.40 -7.52 -12.60
CA ASN A 123 3.33 -8.62 -12.89
C ASN A 123 4.16 -8.32 -14.15
N ARG A 124 3.52 -7.82 -15.20
CA ARG A 124 4.19 -7.42 -16.44
C ARG A 124 5.18 -6.28 -16.19
N SER A 125 4.82 -5.32 -15.34
CA SER A 125 5.71 -4.24 -14.91
C SER A 125 6.94 -4.79 -14.17
N ASN A 126 6.76 -5.71 -13.23
CA ASN A 126 7.89 -6.33 -12.51
C ASN A 126 8.81 -7.12 -13.46
N GLN A 127 8.25 -7.87 -14.41
CA GLN A 127 9.04 -8.57 -15.43
C GLN A 127 9.81 -7.61 -16.32
N TYR A 128 9.21 -6.47 -16.67
CA TYR A 128 9.86 -5.44 -17.48
C TYR A 128 11.02 -4.77 -16.74
N TRP A 129 10.85 -4.44 -15.45
CA TRP A 129 11.92 -3.92 -14.60
C TRP A 129 13.07 -4.92 -14.41
N GLN A 130 12.76 -6.21 -14.23
CA GLN A 130 13.79 -7.27 -14.19
C GLN A 130 14.54 -7.36 -15.51
N TRP A 131 13.83 -7.27 -16.65
CA TRP A 131 14.46 -7.25 -17.96
C TRP A 131 15.37 -6.02 -18.13
N LEU A 132 14.93 -4.82 -17.74
CA LEU A 132 15.73 -3.61 -17.75
C LEU A 132 17.03 -3.79 -16.94
N ALA A 133 16.92 -4.31 -15.73
CA ALA A 133 18.09 -4.59 -14.87
C ALA A 133 19.05 -5.58 -15.54
N LYS A 134 18.54 -6.71 -16.03
CA LYS A 134 19.35 -7.71 -16.74
C LYS A 134 20.02 -7.14 -17.99
N ARG A 135 19.30 -6.38 -18.79
CA ARG A 135 19.77 -5.85 -20.08
C ARG A 135 20.79 -4.73 -19.92
N TYR A 136 20.46 -3.74 -19.11
CA TYR A 136 21.24 -2.49 -19.02
C TYR A 136 22.23 -2.53 -17.85
N LEU A 137 21.85 -3.03 -16.69
CA LEU A 137 22.73 -3.09 -15.52
C LEU A 137 23.77 -4.20 -15.70
N PHE A 138 23.35 -5.44 -15.97
CA PHE A 138 24.28 -6.56 -16.13
C PHE A 138 24.84 -6.69 -17.55
N GLY A 139 24.20 -6.06 -18.56
CA GLY A 139 24.70 -6.06 -19.93
C GLY A 139 24.41 -7.34 -20.71
N LEU A 140 23.38 -8.11 -20.33
CA LEU A 140 22.94 -9.31 -21.01
C LEU A 140 22.21 -8.95 -22.31
N LYS A 141 22.92 -9.04 -23.46
CA LYS A 141 22.37 -8.71 -24.78
C LYS A 141 21.43 -9.77 -25.36
N SER A 142 21.54 -11.02 -24.88
CA SER A 142 20.83 -12.19 -25.39
C SER A 142 19.42 -12.39 -24.82
N ILE A 143 18.98 -11.56 -23.85
CA ILE A 143 17.67 -11.74 -23.24
C ILE A 143 16.60 -11.11 -24.15
N GLU A 144 15.60 -11.92 -24.47
CA GLU A 144 14.42 -11.45 -25.19
C GLU A 144 13.63 -10.43 -24.36
N ARG A 145 13.17 -9.40 -25.06
CA ARG A 145 12.32 -8.38 -24.42
C ARG A 145 10.94 -8.96 -24.15
N PRO A 146 10.37 -8.75 -22.95
CA PRO A 146 8.96 -9.07 -22.74
C PRO A 146 8.06 -8.40 -23.78
N PRO A 147 7.08 -9.11 -24.33
CA PRO A 147 6.20 -8.59 -25.35
C PRO A 147 5.43 -7.37 -24.82
N ALA A 148 5.60 -6.22 -25.47
CA ALA A 148 4.99 -4.97 -25.05
C ALA A 148 4.98 -3.95 -26.17
N SER A 149 3.86 -3.27 -26.36
CA SER A 149 3.76 -2.08 -27.23
C SER A 149 4.54 -0.90 -26.65
N VAL A 150 4.73 0.15 -27.46
CA VAL A 150 5.46 1.35 -27.00
C VAL A 150 4.72 2.04 -25.84
N GLY A 151 3.39 2.09 -25.88
CA GLY A 151 2.54 2.64 -24.81
C GLY A 151 2.64 1.84 -23.52
N GLU A 152 2.53 0.50 -23.60
CA GLU A 152 2.63 -0.38 -22.43
C GLU A 152 3.95 -0.25 -21.69
N ARG A 153 5.07 -0.06 -22.41
CA ARG A 153 6.40 0.11 -21.80
C ARG A 153 6.47 1.32 -20.87
N ARG A 154 5.85 2.44 -21.26
CA ARG A 154 5.79 3.63 -20.41
C ARG A 154 5.01 3.34 -19.15
N TRP A 155 3.87 2.63 -19.26
CA TRP A 155 3.08 2.21 -18.12
C TRP A 155 3.84 1.26 -17.20
N PHE A 156 4.61 0.29 -17.75
CA PHE A 156 5.39 -0.63 -16.92
C PHE A 156 6.46 0.08 -16.09
N VAL A 157 7.18 1.03 -16.68
CA VAL A 157 8.19 1.80 -15.96
C VAL A 157 7.54 2.66 -14.87
N PHE A 158 6.53 3.45 -15.25
CA PHE A 158 5.85 4.35 -14.32
C PHE A 158 5.16 3.58 -13.18
N TYR A 159 4.34 2.60 -13.54
CA TYR A 159 3.57 1.82 -12.56
C TYR A 159 4.49 1.05 -11.60
N GLY A 160 5.54 0.42 -12.09
CA GLY A 160 6.47 -0.33 -11.25
C GLY A 160 7.16 0.55 -10.22
N ALA A 161 7.65 1.71 -10.63
CA ALA A 161 8.28 2.67 -9.73
C ALA A 161 7.27 3.27 -8.72
N ALA A 162 6.13 3.78 -9.21
CA ALA A 162 5.11 4.40 -8.39
C ALA A 162 4.52 3.41 -7.37
N SER A 163 4.19 2.18 -7.80
CA SER A 163 3.65 1.13 -6.92
C SER A 163 4.67 0.69 -5.85
N PHE A 164 5.96 0.60 -6.20
CA PHE A 164 7.01 0.30 -5.21
C PHE A 164 7.13 1.40 -4.17
N ILE A 165 7.23 2.67 -4.59
CA ILE A 165 7.35 3.82 -3.70
C ILE A 165 6.11 3.89 -2.78
N TYR A 166 4.91 3.82 -3.35
CA TYR A 166 3.67 3.93 -2.57
C TYR A 166 3.55 2.82 -1.52
N ARG A 167 3.80 1.55 -1.90
CA ARG A 167 3.78 0.42 -0.95
C ARG A 167 4.80 0.59 0.17
N THR A 168 5.99 1.11 -0.16
CA THR A 168 7.02 1.39 0.85
C THR A 168 6.56 2.46 1.83
N LEU A 169 5.99 3.57 1.32
CA LEU A 169 5.48 4.66 2.15
C LEU A 169 4.33 4.20 3.05
N VAL A 170 3.37 3.45 2.51
CA VAL A 170 2.25 2.90 3.29
C VAL A 170 2.76 1.96 4.38
N MET A 171 3.70 1.06 4.06
CA MET A 171 4.27 0.15 5.04
C MET A 171 4.99 0.89 6.16
N ILE A 172 5.78 1.91 5.84
CA ILE A 172 6.45 2.76 6.84
C ILE A 172 5.41 3.49 7.69
N ALA A 173 4.38 4.10 7.07
CA ALA A 173 3.35 4.83 7.79
C ALA A 173 2.57 3.94 8.77
N ILE A 174 2.15 2.75 8.33
CA ILE A 174 1.45 1.78 9.19
C ILE A 174 2.37 1.32 10.32
N THR A 175 3.63 1.01 10.02
CA THR A 175 4.59 0.55 11.02
C THR A 175 4.84 1.60 12.10
N LEU A 176 5.03 2.87 11.69
CA LEU A 176 5.23 3.99 12.62
C LEU A 176 3.97 4.27 13.44
N PHE A 177 2.79 4.20 12.83
CA PHE A 177 1.52 4.37 13.53
C PHE A 177 1.34 3.31 14.63
N ILE A 178 1.57 2.02 14.28
CA ILE A 178 1.46 0.93 15.25
C ILE A 178 2.55 1.02 16.33
N ALA A 179 3.78 1.43 15.95
CA ALA A 179 4.86 1.60 16.91
C ALA A 179 4.59 2.73 17.92
N GLY A 180 3.83 3.74 17.54
CA GLY A 180 3.38 4.81 18.43
C GLY A 180 2.44 4.31 19.53
N GLU A 181 1.54 3.37 19.22
CA GLU A 181 0.60 2.80 20.18
C GLU A 181 1.16 1.55 20.88
N PHE A 182 1.84 0.68 20.12
CA PHE A 182 2.35 -0.62 20.57
C PHE A 182 3.80 -0.80 20.13
N PHE A 183 4.75 -0.26 20.87
CA PHE A 183 6.17 -0.24 20.49
C PHE A 183 6.71 -1.62 20.08
N VAL A 184 6.48 -2.66 20.89
CA VAL A 184 6.98 -4.02 20.59
C VAL A 184 6.39 -4.58 19.30
N VAL A 185 5.07 -4.41 19.10
CA VAL A 185 4.39 -4.86 17.88
C VAL A 185 4.91 -4.10 16.67
N GLY A 186 5.09 -2.79 16.80
CA GLY A 186 5.67 -1.95 15.74
C GLY A 186 7.08 -2.38 15.35
N VAL A 187 7.94 -2.72 16.31
CA VAL A 187 9.30 -3.24 16.03
C VAL A 187 9.24 -4.58 15.29
N VAL A 188 8.38 -5.52 15.72
CA VAL A 188 8.20 -6.81 15.03
C VAL A 188 7.72 -6.60 13.59
N LEU A 189 6.75 -5.72 13.37
CA LEU A 189 6.24 -5.37 12.04
C LEU A 189 7.33 -4.70 11.19
N ALA A 190 8.13 -3.80 11.76
CA ALA A 190 9.24 -3.15 11.06
C ALA A 190 10.28 -4.19 10.59
N LEU A 191 10.66 -5.12 11.46
CA LEU A 191 11.58 -6.21 11.12
C LEU A 191 11.00 -7.11 10.04
N TRP A 192 9.73 -7.49 10.16
CA TRP A 192 9.03 -8.29 9.14
C TRP A 192 8.97 -7.57 7.79
N ALA A 193 8.62 -6.29 7.79
CA ALA A 193 8.60 -5.46 6.59
C ALA A 193 10.00 -5.33 5.96
N ALA A 194 11.03 -5.07 6.77
CA ALA A 194 12.41 -4.99 6.31
C ALA A 194 12.89 -6.31 5.69
N ILE A 195 12.57 -7.44 6.30
CA ILE A 195 12.92 -8.77 5.79
C ILE A 195 12.19 -9.03 4.47
N THR A 196 10.88 -8.87 4.43
CA THR A 196 10.07 -9.25 3.26
C THR A 196 10.23 -8.30 2.08
N MET A 197 10.39 -7.01 2.33
CA MET A 197 10.43 -5.98 1.30
C MET A 197 11.84 -5.69 0.78
N PHE A 198 12.88 -5.90 1.63
CA PHE A 198 14.27 -5.61 1.26
C PHE A 198 15.16 -6.86 1.35
N ALA A 199 15.25 -7.53 2.48
CA ALA A 199 16.22 -8.60 2.68
C ALA A 199 15.97 -9.80 1.75
N LEU A 200 14.73 -10.26 1.62
CA LEU A 200 14.38 -11.39 0.73
C LEU A 200 14.61 -11.08 -0.75
N PRO A 201 14.16 -9.93 -1.33
CA PRO A 201 14.46 -9.58 -2.72
C PRO A 201 15.96 -9.40 -2.97
N ILE A 202 16.68 -8.76 -2.05
CA ILE A 202 18.14 -8.60 -2.14
C ILE A 202 18.82 -9.98 -2.10
N GLY A 203 18.44 -10.85 -1.16
CA GLY A 203 18.97 -12.20 -1.05
C GLY A 203 18.72 -13.04 -2.31
N LYS A 204 17.50 -12.99 -2.86
CA LYS A 204 17.19 -13.65 -4.15
C LYS A 204 18.00 -13.06 -5.31
N GLY A 205 18.18 -11.74 -5.34
CA GLY A 205 19.01 -11.05 -6.33
C GLY A 205 20.48 -11.47 -6.24
N LEU A 206 21.04 -11.53 -5.01
CA LEU A 206 22.41 -12.01 -4.77
C LEU A 206 22.59 -13.49 -5.17
N ALA A 207 21.65 -14.35 -4.78
CA ALA A 207 21.66 -15.74 -5.18
C ALA A 207 21.63 -15.91 -6.71
N TYR A 208 20.79 -15.12 -7.40
CA TYR A 208 20.74 -15.07 -8.85
C TYR A 208 22.09 -14.66 -9.47
N VAL A 209 22.73 -13.59 -8.95
CA VAL A 209 24.04 -13.11 -9.45
C VAL A 209 25.15 -14.11 -9.20
N LEU A 210 25.09 -14.88 -8.13
CA LEU A 210 26.11 -15.87 -7.79
C LEU A 210 25.95 -17.19 -8.55
N SER A 211 24.70 -17.65 -8.73
CA SER A 211 24.40 -19.03 -9.15
C SER A 211 23.86 -19.15 -10.56
N SER A 212 23.29 -18.06 -11.15
CA SER A 212 22.57 -18.16 -12.42
C SER A 212 23.51 -18.50 -13.60
N PRO A 213 23.17 -19.55 -14.40
CA PRO A 213 23.87 -19.86 -15.63
C PRO A 213 23.77 -18.75 -16.70
N GLU A 214 22.66 -18.00 -16.70
CA GLU A 214 22.43 -16.89 -17.66
C GLU A 214 23.52 -15.82 -17.57
N LEU A 215 24.13 -15.64 -16.39
CA LEU A 215 25.14 -14.61 -16.12
C LEU A 215 26.58 -15.06 -16.41
N GLN A 216 26.83 -16.29 -16.85
CA GLN A 216 28.19 -16.81 -17.01
C GLN A 216 29.09 -15.90 -17.85
N ARG A 217 28.58 -15.35 -18.96
CA ARG A 217 29.36 -14.47 -19.88
C ARG A 217 29.63 -13.07 -19.30
N VAL A 218 28.84 -12.61 -18.34
CA VAL A 218 28.91 -11.26 -17.76
C VAL A 218 29.07 -11.27 -16.24
N ARG A 219 29.45 -12.44 -15.67
CA ARG A 219 29.48 -12.69 -14.22
C ARG A 219 30.34 -11.68 -13.47
N THR A 220 31.52 -11.34 -13.99
CA THR A 220 32.39 -10.34 -13.34
C THR A 220 31.74 -8.98 -13.24
N ARG A 221 31.14 -8.51 -14.33
CA ARG A 221 30.41 -7.23 -14.35
C ARG A 221 29.21 -7.25 -13.41
N ALA A 222 28.40 -8.32 -13.44
CA ALA A 222 27.24 -8.45 -12.59
C ALA A 222 27.63 -8.45 -11.10
N ARG A 223 28.70 -9.18 -10.72
CA ARG A 223 29.21 -9.20 -9.35
C ARG A 223 29.75 -7.84 -8.92
N LEU A 224 30.61 -7.20 -9.73
CA LEU A 224 31.18 -5.89 -9.42
C LEU A 224 30.08 -4.84 -9.20
N LEU A 225 29.08 -4.79 -10.07
CA LEU A 225 27.96 -3.83 -9.92
C LEU A 225 27.11 -4.13 -8.70
N THR A 226 26.76 -5.40 -8.45
CA THR A 226 25.90 -5.75 -7.32
C THR A 226 26.62 -5.54 -5.98
N PHE A 227 27.85 -6.07 -5.83
CA PHE A 227 28.60 -5.90 -4.59
C PHE A 227 29.11 -4.48 -4.42
N GLY A 228 29.47 -3.78 -5.50
CA GLY A 228 29.82 -2.37 -5.46
C GLY A 228 28.66 -1.47 -5.02
N ALA A 229 27.46 -1.71 -5.56
CA ALA A 229 26.26 -1.00 -5.13
C ALA A 229 25.91 -1.29 -3.67
N LEU A 230 26.01 -2.56 -3.24
CA LEU A 230 25.79 -2.95 -1.85
C LEU A 230 26.81 -2.28 -0.91
N ALA A 231 28.10 -2.30 -1.28
CA ALA A 231 29.15 -1.67 -0.49
C ALA A 231 28.96 -0.15 -0.42
N LEU A 232 28.58 0.49 -1.51
CA LEU A 232 28.29 1.92 -1.54
C LEU A 232 27.08 2.27 -0.67
N PHE A 233 26.04 1.45 -0.70
CA PHE A 233 24.86 1.62 0.15
C PHE A 233 25.22 1.47 1.63
N LEU A 234 25.99 0.43 2.00
CA LEU A 234 26.45 0.24 3.37
C LEU A 234 27.35 1.39 3.84
N LEU A 235 28.27 1.84 2.98
CA LEU A 235 29.10 2.99 3.27
C LEU A 235 28.27 4.26 3.51
N PHE A 236 27.25 4.49 2.66
CA PHE A 236 26.32 5.61 2.83
C PHE A 236 25.60 5.53 4.17
N VAL A 237 25.03 4.38 4.53
CA VAL A 237 24.31 4.19 5.81
C VAL A 237 25.23 4.41 7.02
N LEU A 238 26.49 3.93 6.94
CA LEU A 238 27.45 4.07 8.02
C LEU A 238 28.07 5.48 8.10
N ALA A 239 28.22 6.18 6.96
CA ALA A 239 28.89 7.49 6.91
C ALA A 239 27.94 8.66 7.18
N VAL A 240 26.62 8.48 6.94
CA VAL A 240 25.65 9.56 7.18
C VAL A 240 25.29 9.62 8.67
N PRO A 241 25.70 10.67 9.40
CA PRO A 241 25.34 10.81 10.80
C PRO A 241 23.84 11.08 10.93
N MET A 242 23.12 10.15 11.54
CA MET A 242 21.71 10.38 11.88
C MET A 242 21.62 11.11 13.22
N PRO A 243 20.91 12.25 13.29
CA PRO A 243 20.70 12.95 14.54
C PRO A 243 19.80 12.11 15.45
N LEU A 244 20.38 11.52 16.50
CA LEU A 244 19.61 10.90 17.57
C LEU A 244 18.93 12.02 18.37
N ARG A 245 17.63 12.23 18.14
CA ARG A 245 16.81 13.13 18.95
C ARG A 245 15.87 12.27 19.79
N THR A 246 16.03 12.33 21.10
CA THR A 246 15.07 11.77 22.05
C THR A 246 14.10 12.88 22.45
N HIS A 247 12.81 12.64 22.30
CA HIS A 247 11.79 13.46 22.93
C HIS A 247 11.53 12.86 24.32
N ALA A 248 11.82 13.65 25.35
CA ALA A 248 11.43 13.32 26.72
C ALA A 248 10.30 14.27 27.09
N GLU A 249 9.17 13.73 27.52
CA GLU A 249 8.14 14.52 28.17
C GLU A 249 8.63 14.86 29.58
N GLY A 250 8.71 16.13 29.90
CA GLY A 250 9.08 16.63 31.20
C GLY A 250 8.00 17.56 31.74
N VAL A 251 7.64 17.39 32.99
CA VAL A 251 6.81 18.37 33.70
C VAL A 251 7.71 19.43 34.23
N VAL A 252 7.52 20.69 33.85
CA VAL A 252 8.23 21.82 34.46
C VAL A 252 7.63 22.01 35.85
N TRP A 253 8.39 21.58 36.85
CA TRP A 253 8.01 21.77 38.25
C TRP A 253 8.57 23.13 38.68
N VAL A 254 7.68 23.99 39.15
CA VAL A 254 8.10 25.27 39.78
C VAL A 254 8.64 24.93 41.16
N PRO A 255 9.92 25.25 41.49
CA PRO A 255 10.45 24.99 42.82
C PRO A 255 9.67 25.78 43.89
N GLU A 256 9.48 25.18 45.06
CA GLU A 256 8.68 25.77 46.15
C GLU A 256 9.12 27.20 46.50
N ASN A 257 10.37 27.53 46.31
CA ASN A 257 10.94 28.86 46.56
C ASN A 257 10.55 29.91 45.51
N ALA A 258 9.93 29.51 44.37
CA ALA A 258 9.47 30.42 43.34
C ALA A 258 7.97 30.78 43.50
N GLU A 259 7.28 30.20 44.47
CA GLU A 259 5.93 30.63 44.85
C GLU A 259 5.99 31.90 45.71
N VAL A 260 5.56 33.00 45.12
CA VAL A 260 5.36 34.23 45.90
C VAL A 260 3.97 34.15 46.55
N ARG A 261 3.96 33.90 47.88
CA ARG A 261 2.72 33.88 48.65
C ARG A 261 2.46 35.28 49.20
N ALA A 262 1.25 35.78 49.03
CA ALA A 262 0.83 37.02 49.67
C ALA A 262 0.77 36.80 51.19
N ALA A 263 1.39 37.70 51.96
CA ALA A 263 1.44 37.65 53.44
C ALA A 263 0.12 38.08 54.11
N ALA A 264 -0.85 38.53 53.32
CA ALA A 264 -2.19 38.93 53.80
C ALA A 264 -3.26 38.59 52.74
N ASP A 265 -4.46 38.31 53.21
CA ASP A 265 -5.63 38.11 52.32
C ASP A 265 -5.91 39.38 51.58
N GLY A 266 -5.97 39.31 50.24
CA GLY A 266 -6.23 40.42 49.34
C GLY A 266 -6.68 39.92 47.97
N PHE A 267 -7.33 40.76 47.20
CA PHE A 267 -7.68 40.51 45.82
C PHE A 267 -6.54 40.96 44.91
N VAL A 268 -6.20 40.13 43.93
CA VAL A 268 -5.25 40.49 42.87
C VAL A 268 -6.06 41.20 41.79
N GLU A 269 -5.80 42.50 41.53
CA GLU A 269 -6.34 43.26 40.41
C GLU A 269 -5.61 42.96 39.12
#